data_e321b307bc6ab84a3e69f65499ebde34
#
_entry.id   e321b307bc6ab84a3e69f65499ebde34
#
_cell.length_a   1.000
_cell.length_b   1.000
_cell.length_c   1.000
_cell.angle_alpha   90.00
_cell.angle_beta   90.00
_cell.angle_gamma   90.00
#
_symmetry.space_group_name_H-M   'P 1'
#
loop_
_entity.id
_entity.type
_entity.pdbx_description
1 polymer ?
#
loop_
_entity_poly.entity_id
_entity_poly.type
_entity_poly.pdbx_seq_one_letter_code
_entity_poly.pdbx_strand_id
1 'polypeptide(L)'
;MPAKQTHSHRPIKSGKHGWLEKSTSGVPPSIQSALREAMRAESVSDADFNDLLWIMTQESAGIVNTHNGASRARGLFQLLRAQYGLNPNGEASFGDAKEECQGGIRYIYGRYHSAHAARSFWQHHHWY
;
A
#
# COMPACT_ATOMS: atom_id res chain seq x y z
N MET A 1 -0.78 13.36 -10.04
CA MET A 1 -0.76 12.68 -10.19
C MET A 1 -0.74 11.59 -10.24
N PRO A 2 -0.86 11.17 -9.78
CA PRO A 2 -0.69 10.02 -9.70
C PRO A 2 -1.41 9.17 -10.52
N ALA A 3 -0.77 8.36 -11.15
CA ALA A 3 -1.36 7.41 -11.97
C ALA A 3 -2.40 6.59 -11.26
N LYS A 4 -2.23 6.37 -10.00
CA LYS A 4 -3.22 5.57 -9.33
C LYS A 4 -4.59 6.16 -9.35
N GLN A 5 -4.68 7.43 -9.36
CA GLN A 5 -5.99 8.03 -9.34
C GLN A 5 -6.78 7.73 -10.58
N THR A 6 -6.12 7.58 -11.69
CA THR A 6 -6.87 7.37 -12.90
C THR A 6 -7.39 5.95 -12.98
N HIS A 7 -7.01 5.13 -12.02
CA HIS A 7 -7.47 3.75 -12.04
C HIS A 7 -8.45 3.50 -10.92
N SER A 8 -9.09 4.53 -10.55
CA SER A 8 -10.02 4.41 -9.47
C SER A 8 -11.05 3.37 -9.70
N HIS A 9 -11.11 2.93 -10.86
CA HIS A 9 -12.05 1.97 -11.16
C HIS A 9 -11.83 0.69 -10.40
N ARG A 10 -10.72 0.61 -9.78
CA ARG A 10 -10.50 -0.56 -9.07
C ARG A 10 -11.68 -0.78 -8.29
N PRO A 11 -12.30 -0.19 -8.21
CA PRO A 11 -13.41 -0.19 -7.60
C PRO A 11 -14.37 -0.98 -7.43
N ILE A 12 -14.39 -1.22 -7.90
CA ILE A 12 -15.18 -2.07 -7.93
C ILE A 12 -15.58 -2.65 -6.81
N LYS A 13 -14.84 -3.25 -6.24
CA LYS A 13 -15.14 -3.90 -5.16
C LYS A 13 -15.82 -3.05 -4.32
N SER A 14 -15.59 -1.97 -4.39
CA SER A 14 -16.10 -1.14 -3.45
C SER A 14 -17.50 -0.92 -3.84
N GLY A 15 -17.90 -1.36 -4.79
CA GLY A 15 -19.16 -1.10 -5.24
C GLY A 15 -20.07 -1.06 -4.13
N LYS A 16 -21.11 -0.53 -4.18
CA LYS A 16 -22.01 -0.43 -3.26
C LYS A 16 -22.24 -1.53 -2.41
N HIS A 17 -22.18 -2.65 -2.77
CA HIS A 17 -22.46 -3.64 -1.85
C HIS A 17 -21.29 -4.35 -1.52
N GLY A 18 -20.33 -4.03 -2.02
CA GLY A 18 -19.33 -4.91 -1.84
C GLY A 18 -18.24 -4.71 -0.96
N TRP A 19 -17.90 -3.56 -0.63
CA TRP A 19 -16.68 -3.36 0.13
C TRP A 19 -16.82 -3.69 1.60
N LEU A 20 -15.89 -4.49 2.10
CA LEU A 20 -15.82 -4.79 3.51
C LEU A 20 -14.40 -4.52 3.95
N GLU A 21 -14.24 -3.87 5.07
CA GLU A 21 -12.93 -3.58 5.60
C GLU A 21 -12.25 -4.85 6.05
N LYS A 22 -11.00 -5.05 5.67
CA LYS A 22 -10.23 -6.20 6.10
C LYS A 22 -9.57 -5.90 7.42
N SER A 23 -9.50 -6.90 8.27
CA SER A 23 -8.86 -6.73 9.57
C SER A 23 -7.35 -6.83 9.46
N THR A 24 -6.64 -5.94 10.15
CA THR A 24 -5.19 -5.98 10.14
C THR A 24 -4.66 -7.20 10.87
N SER A 25 -5.47 -7.86 11.66
CA SER A 25 -5.00 -9.02 12.41
C SER A 25 -4.60 -10.19 11.51
N GLY A 26 -5.01 -10.16 10.25
CA GLY A 26 -4.64 -11.21 9.33
C GLY A 26 -3.27 -11.05 8.70
N VAL A 27 -2.59 -9.93 8.93
CA VAL A 27 -1.27 -9.72 8.33
C VAL A 27 -0.23 -10.48 9.13
N PRO A 28 0.56 -11.36 8.51
CA PRO A 28 1.54 -12.16 9.24
C PRO A 28 2.55 -11.32 10.01
N PRO A 29 3.01 -11.79 11.16
CA PRO A 29 3.99 -11.05 11.94
C PRO A 29 5.25 -10.70 11.16
N SER A 30 5.70 -11.57 10.27
CA SER A 30 6.90 -11.29 9.48
C SER A 30 6.70 -10.09 8.56
N ILE A 31 5.49 -9.90 8.06
CA ILE A 31 5.19 -8.78 7.19
C ILE A 31 5.07 -7.50 8.03
N GLN A 32 4.51 -7.60 9.22
CA GLN A 32 4.47 -6.45 10.11
C GLN A 32 5.88 -6.01 10.48
N SER A 33 6.79 -6.97 10.70
CA SER A 33 8.18 -6.65 10.99
C SER A 33 8.86 -5.97 9.79
N ALA A 34 8.57 -6.45 8.59
CA ALA A 34 9.12 -5.84 7.38
C ALA A 34 8.65 -4.39 7.24
N LEU A 35 7.38 -4.13 7.57
CA LEU A 35 6.86 -2.77 7.54
C LEU A 35 7.60 -1.89 8.54
N ARG A 36 7.84 -2.39 9.75
CA ARG A 36 8.56 -1.59 10.74
C ARG A 36 9.99 -1.32 10.29
N GLU A 37 10.63 -2.29 9.65
CA GLU A 37 11.99 -2.07 9.15
C GLU A 37 11.99 -1.03 8.04
N ALA A 38 11.02 -1.09 7.15
CA ALA A 38 10.91 -0.12 6.07
C ALA A 38 10.66 1.28 6.64
N MET A 39 9.83 1.40 7.66
CA MET A 39 9.57 2.68 8.30
C MET A 39 10.86 3.27 8.87
N ARG A 40 11.67 2.44 9.50
CA ARG A 40 12.94 2.93 10.03
C ARG A 40 13.87 3.37 8.90
N ALA A 41 13.92 2.59 7.83
CA ALA A 41 14.78 2.92 6.69
C ALA A 41 14.36 4.23 6.04
N GLU A 42 13.06 4.54 6.06
CA GLU A 42 12.54 5.75 5.44
C GLU A 42 12.35 6.88 6.45
N SER A 43 12.79 6.69 7.68
CA SER A 43 12.70 7.70 8.75
C SER A 43 11.27 8.12 9.07
N VAL A 44 10.38 7.15 9.09
CA VAL A 44 8.97 7.40 9.38
C VAL A 44 8.71 7.04 10.85
N SER A 45 7.98 7.89 11.53
CA SER A 45 7.67 7.70 12.94
C SER A 45 6.88 6.42 13.22
N ASP A 46 7.22 5.73 14.31
CA ASP A 46 6.48 4.55 14.71
C ASP A 46 5.01 4.86 14.95
N ALA A 47 4.66 6.10 15.24
CA ALA A 47 3.27 6.48 15.46
C ALA A 47 2.42 6.25 14.22
N ASP A 48 3.04 6.15 13.04
CA ASP A 48 2.30 5.97 11.79
C ASP A 48 2.07 4.50 11.45
N PHE A 49 2.58 3.59 12.28
CA PHE A 49 2.50 2.16 11.96
C PHE A 49 1.07 1.67 11.72
N ASN A 50 0.16 2.04 12.60
CA ASN A 50 -1.21 1.52 12.46
C ASN A 50 -1.88 1.99 11.19
N ASP A 51 -1.66 3.23 10.79
CA ASP A 51 -2.25 3.74 9.56
C ASP A 51 -1.64 3.05 8.33
N LEU A 52 -0.33 2.86 8.34
CA LEU A 52 0.33 2.18 7.22
C LEU A 52 -0.08 0.71 7.14
N LEU A 53 -0.19 0.04 8.28
CA LEU A 53 -0.61 -1.34 8.31
C LEU A 53 -2.04 -1.47 7.79
N TRP A 54 -2.89 -0.54 8.18
CA TRP A 54 -4.28 -0.55 7.73
C TRP A 54 -4.37 -0.43 6.20
N ILE A 55 -3.62 0.53 5.63
CA ILE A 55 -3.62 0.72 4.18
C ILE A 55 -3.11 -0.53 3.47
N MET A 56 -1.99 -1.09 3.95
CA MET A 56 -1.45 -2.30 3.35
C MET A 56 -2.47 -3.43 3.38
N THR A 57 -3.17 -3.55 4.50
CA THR A 57 -4.15 -4.62 4.66
C THR A 57 -5.27 -4.50 3.64
N GLN A 58 -5.77 -3.28 3.43
CA GLN A 58 -6.83 -3.09 2.46
C GLN A 58 -6.34 -3.34 1.03
N GLU A 59 -5.08 -3.01 0.75
CA GLU A 59 -4.56 -3.15 -0.60
C GLU A 59 -4.19 -4.59 -0.96
N SER A 60 -3.58 -5.31 -0.05
CA SER A 60 -3.00 -6.62 -0.38
C SER A 60 -3.27 -7.72 0.63
N ALA A 61 -3.90 -7.39 1.74
CA ALA A 61 -4.08 -8.32 2.84
C ALA A 61 -2.73 -8.86 3.35
N GLY A 62 -1.66 -8.11 3.11
CA GLY A 62 -0.33 -8.53 3.56
C GLY A 62 0.34 -9.58 2.69
N ILE A 63 -0.11 -9.75 1.45
CA ILE A 63 0.47 -10.74 0.55
C ILE A 63 1.54 -10.11 -0.33
N VAL A 64 2.78 -10.53 -0.12
CA VAL A 64 3.92 -10.02 -0.87
C VAL A 64 3.77 -10.33 -2.36
N ASN A 65 4.13 -9.38 -3.18
CA ASN A 65 4.15 -9.52 -4.63
C ASN A 65 2.81 -9.90 -5.25
N THR A 66 1.72 -9.60 -4.57
CA THR A 66 0.41 -9.94 -5.09
C THR A 66 0.08 -9.06 -6.29
N HIS A 67 -0.64 -9.63 -7.24
CA HIS A 67 -1.04 -8.91 -8.44
C HIS A 67 -2.53 -8.69 -8.41
N ASN A 68 -2.93 -7.50 -8.83
CA ASN A 68 -4.34 -7.24 -8.94
C ASN A 68 -4.67 -7.32 -10.42
N GLY A 69 -5.08 -8.47 -10.83
CA GLY A 69 -5.47 -8.76 -12.20
C GLY A 69 -5.41 -7.66 -13.22
N ALA A 70 -6.48 -6.98 -13.43
CA ALA A 70 -6.58 -6.06 -14.54
C ALA A 70 -5.82 -4.77 -14.39
N SER A 71 -5.57 -4.31 -13.18
CA SER A 71 -5.02 -2.99 -13.00
C SER A 71 -3.51 -2.89 -13.02
N ARG A 72 -2.83 -4.02 -13.05
CA ARG A 72 -1.37 -4.05 -12.96
C ARG A 72 -0.84 -3.55 -11.63
N ALA A 73 -1.71 -3.34 -10.67
CA ALA A 73 -1.26 -2.99 -9.34
C ALA A 73 -0.51 -4.20 -8.76
N ARG A 74 0.57 -3.95 -8.04
CA ARG A 74 1.43 -5.03 -7.61
C ARG A 74 2.03 -4.77 -6.24
N GLY A 75 2.16 -5.81 -5.45
CA GLY A 75 2.84 -5.79 -4.18
C GLY A 75 1.99 -5.38 -3.01
N LEU A 76 2.62 -5.29 -1.86
CA LEU A 76 1.93 -5.01 -0.59
C LEU A 76 1.12 -3.72 -0.62
N PHE A 77 1.60 -2.71 -1.31
CA PHE A 77 0.91 -1.43 -1.38
C PHE A 77 0.28 -1.17 -2.75
N GLN A 78 0.27 -2.19 -3.61
CA GLN A 78 -0.40 -2.11 -4.91
C GLN A 78 0.02 -0.90 -5.75
N LEU A 79 1.31 -0.77 -5.95
CA LEU A 79 1.82 0.28 -6.83
C LEU A 79 1.51 -0.05 -8.28
N LEU A 80 1.21 0.96 -9.06
CA LEU A 80 1.01 0.80 -10.48
C LEU A 80 2.34 0.94 -11.19
N ARG A 81 2.41 0.48 -12.44
CA ARG A 81 3.66 0.47 -13.18
C ARG A 81 4.42 1.78 -13.14
N ALA A 82 3.74 2.89 -13.29
CA ALA A 82 4.42 4.19 -13.27
C ALA A 82 5.07 4.52 -11.94
N GLN A 83 4.72 3.78 -10.88
CA GLN A 83 5.22 4.04 -9.54
C GLN A 83 6.27 3.02 -9.10
N TYR A 84 6.55 2.00 -9.92
CA TYR A 84 7.49 0.96 -9.52
C TYR A 84 8.87 1.53 -9.19
N GLY A 85 9.25 2.64 -9.82
CA GLY A 85 10.53 3.27 -9.55
C GLY A 85 10.67 3.85 -8.15
N LEU A 86 9.58 3.92 -7.38
CA LEU A 86 9.68 4.37 -5.99
C LEU A 86 10.28 3.29 -5.11
N ASN A 87 10.20 2.03 -5.52
CA ASN A 87 10.84 0.96 -4.77
C ASN A 87 12.36 1.13 -4.84
N PRO A 88 13.10 0.74 -3.80
CA PRO A 88 14.55 0.87 -3.79
C PRO A 88 15.24 0.26 -5.01
N ASN A 89 14.74 -0.84 -5.51
CA ASN A 89 15.29 -1.50 -6.69
C ASN A 89 14.27 -1.63 -7.82
N GLY A 90 13.34 -0.70 -7.88
CA GLY A 90 12.34 -0.68 -8.94
C GLY A 90 11.53 -1.97 -8.98
N GLU A 91 11.33 -2.51 -10.15
CA GLU A 91 10.54 -3.72 -10.31
C GLU A 91 11.20 -4.91 -9.61
N ALA A 92 12.51 -4.92 -9.48
CA ALA A 92 13.20 -6.01 -8.80
C ALA A 92 12.92 -6.06 -7.31
N SER A 93 12.34 -5.02 -6.74
CA SER A 93 11.97 -5.02 -5.33
C SER A 93 10.79 -5.94 -5.04
N PHE A 94 9.95 -6.22 -6.03
CA PHE A 94 8.77 -7.05 -5.77
C PHE A 94 9.20 -8.46 -5.39
N GLY A 95 8.64 -8.95 -4.31
CA GLY A 95 9.04 -10.20 -3.70
C GLY A 95 9.81 -9.99 -2.40
N ASP A 96 10.32 -8.77 -2.19
CA ASP A 96 11.02 -8.44 -0.96
C ASP A 96 10.09 -7.56 -0.13
N ALA A 97 9.58 -8.09 0.98
CA ALA A 97 8.56 -7.39 1.76
C ALA A 97 9.01 -6.01 2.24
N LYS A 98 10.24 -5.89 2.72
CA LYS A 98 10.72 -4.61 3.22
C LYS A 98 10.77 -3.60 2.09
N GLU A 99 11.30 -3.99 0.92
CA GLU A 99 11.42 -3.07 -0.20
C GLU A 99 10.06 -2.68 -0.76
N GLU A 100 9.12 -3.61 -0.79
CA GLU A 100 7.77 -3.26 -1.20
C GLU A 100 7.16 -2.24 -0.26
N CYS A 101 7.42 -2.37 1.04
CA CYS A 101 6.94 -1.41 2.01
C CYS A 101 7.62 -0.05 1.82
N GLN A 102 8.91 -0.05 1.50
CA GLN A 102 9.61 1.22 1.25
C GLN A 102 8.99 1.95 0.07
N GLY A 103 8.69 1.23 -1.01
CA GLY A 103 8.04 1.85 -2.17
C GLY A 103 6.68 2.42 -1.82
N GLY A 104 5.91 1.66 -1.04
CA GLY A 104 4.59 2.12 -0.61
C GLY A 104 4.67 3.37 0.26
N ILE A 105 5.63 3.39 1.19
CA ILE A 105 5.84 4.54 2.05
C ILE A 105 6.20 5.77 1.21
N ARG A 106 7.11 5.61 0.27
CA ARG A 106 7.50 6.72 -0.60
C ARG A 106 6.32 7.25 -1.39
N TYR A 107 5.46 6.35 -1.88
CA TYR A 107 4.27 6.77 -2.60
C TYR A 107 3.32 7.54 -1.68
N ILE A 108 3.04 6.98 -0.51
CA ILE A 108 2.09 7.59 0.43
C ILE A 108 2.53 8.97 0.89
N TYR A 109 3.77 9.09 1.30
CA TYR A 109 4.22 10.39 1.81
C TYR A 109 4.45 11.40 0.69
N GLY A 110 4.83 10.93 -0.49
CA GLY A 110 4.97 11.84 -1.63
C GLY A 110 3.63 12.36 -2.12
N ARG A 111 2.59 11.53 -2.07
CA ARG A 111 1.28 11.88 -2.60
C ARG A 111 0.38 12.56 -1.57
N TYR A 112 0.39 12.04 -0.34
CA TYR A 112 -0.56 12.50 0.68
C TYR A 112 0.10 13.22 1.85
N HIS A 113 1.41 13.18 1.92
CA HIS A 113 2.21 13.84 2.95
C HIS A 113 2.14 13.22 4.34
N SER A 114 1.18 12.35 4.61
CA SER A 114 1.13 11.62 5.87
C SER A 114 0.36 10.31 5.68
N ALA A 115 0.64 9.36 6.54
CA ALA A 115 -0.08 8.09 6.51
C ALA A 115 -1.54 8.30 6.90
N HIS A 116 -1.80 9.19 7.84
CA HIS A 116 -3.17 9.46 8.26
C HIS A 116 -3.99 10.03 7.10
N ALA A 117 -3.42 10.98 6.36
CA ALA A 117 -4.14 11.56 5.22
C ALA A 117 -4.41 10.52 4.15
N ALA A 118 -3.46 9.62 3.90
CA ALA A 118 -3.66 8.57 2.92
C ALA A 118 -4.76 7.61 3.35
N ARG A 119 -4.79 7.25 4.64
CA ARG A 119 -5.82 6.36 5.15
C ARG A 119 -7.19 7.02 5.05
N SER A 120 -7.28 8.31 5.38
CA SER A 120 -8.53 9.04 5.31
C SER A 120 -9.02 9.09 3.86
N PHE A 121 -8.12 9.34 2.91
CA PHE A 121 -8.48 9.35 1.51
C PHE A 121 -9.00 7.97 1.09
N TRP A 122 -8.30 6.91 1.48
CA TRP A 122 -8.70 5.56 1.15
C TRP A 122 -10.10 5.23 1.70
N GLN A 123 -10.35 5.66 2.93
CA GLN A 123 -11.65 5.39 3.55
C GLN A 123 -12.80 6.02 2.80
N HIS A 124 -12.55 7.17 2.17
CA HIS A 124 -13.60 7.85 1.41
C HIS A 124 -13.72 7.33 -0.02
N HIS A 125 -12.62 6.90 -0.62
CA HIS A 125 -12.61 6.56 -2.04
C HIS A 125 -12.38 5.08 -2.33
N HIS A 126 -11.89 4.30 -1.37
CA HIS A 126 -11.56 2.90 -1.50
C HIS A 126 -10.42 2.66 -2.51
N TRP A 127 -9.54 3.64 -2.66
CA TRP A 127 -8.30 3.54 -3.43
C TRP A 127 -7.41 4.71 -3.00
N TYR A 128 -6.19 4.70 -3.45
CA TYR A 128 -5.33 5.86 -3.13
C TYR A 128 -4.23 6.10 -4.18
#